data_004e64219f5e27fab8b05ac8df1c6592
#
_entry.id   004e64219f5e27fab8b05ac8df1c6592
#
_cell.length_a   1.000
_cell.length_b   1.000
_cell.length_c   1.000
_cell.angle_alpha   90.00
_cell.angle_beta   90.00
_cell.angle_gamma   90.00
#
_symmetry.space_group_name_H-M   'P 1'
#
loop_
_entity.id
_entity.type
_entity.pdbx_description
1 polymer ?
#
loop_
_entity_poly.entity_id
_entity_poly.type
_entity_poly.pdbx_seq_one_letter_code
_entity_poly.pdbx_strand_id
1 'polypeptide(L)'
;MGGGYPNATSTVRFIEVEKPGNDQSFGDLTDGLGKMSNAGFGSRTRGFTAGGRKYQSGNTDFNVIQEHEFASTGNFNDFGDLSTTRNEVMSMSNATRGVIAGGNNPSPFNIMEYITMSSSGNAVDFGDQFTTISTAGGNIASPVRGLMCGGANPNDGKVNTIQYITISTLGNSSDFGDMTINRRFPSAGGNAVRGINAQGNNPSVTNIIDFVTIASLGDAQDFGDVSADAGSSGGAASSPTRFVMFEGDGTTAQYVQIMTKGNTIDFGDIQDRQGGGAGGCSNGHGGLG
;
A
#
# COMPACT_ATOMS: atom_id res chain seq x y z
N MET A 1 -4.85 9.30 0.75
CA MET A 1 -5.36 8.05 1.36
C MET A 1 -6.86 8.02 1.18
N GLY A 2 -7.43 6.92 0.71
CA GLY A 2 -8.87 6.81 0.45
C GLY A 2 -9.40 5.40 0.69
N GLY A 3 -10.68 5.31 1.02
CA GLY A 3 -11.36 4.05 1.35
C GLY A 3 -11.20 3.65 2.82
N GLY A 4 -11.66 2.45 3.20
CA GLY A 4 -11.48 1.86 4.53
C GLY A 4 -12.74 1.16 5.08
N TYR A 5 -12.52 0.28 6.07
CA TYR A 5 -13.57 -0.50 6.76
C TYR A 5 -13.89 0.13 8.14
N PRO A 6 -15.10 0.05 8.72
CA PRO A 6 -16.29 -0.66 8.23
C PRO A 6 -17.19 0.19 7.32
N ASN A 7 -16.96 1.48 7.25
CA ASN A 7 -17.77 2.40 6.47
C ASN A 7 -17.00 2.76 5.20
N ALA A 8 -17.15 1.94 4.15
CA ALA A 8 -16.56 2.24 2.85
C ALA A 8 -16.90 3.70 2.48
N THR A 9 -15.92 4.58 2.54
CA THR A 9 -16.06 6.01 2.19
C THR A 9 -15.39 6.29 0.86
N SER A 10 -15.95 7.21 0.08
CA SER A 10 -15.30 7.72 -1.11
C SER A 10 -14.25 8.79 -0.78
N THR A 11 -14.29 9.33 0.43
CA THR A 11 -13.46 10.47 0.84
C THR A 11 -11.98 10.14 0.77
N VAL A 12 -11.23 11.02 0.13
CA VAL A 12 -9.77 10.99 0.08
C VAL A 12 -9.23 12.11 0.94
N ARG A 13 -8.24 11.78 1.77
CA ARG A 13 -7.59 12.70 2.69
C ARG A 13 -6.09 12.81 2.36
N PHE A 14 -5.47 13.93 2.72
CA PHE A 14 -4.04 14.13 2.54
C PHE A 14 -3.37 14.71 3.77
N ILE A 15 -2.06 14.51 3.84
CA ILE A 15 -1.14 15.09 4.82
C ILE A 15 0.09 15.65 4.09
N GLU A 16 0.77 16.59 4.72
CA GLU A 16 2.13 16.99 4.35
C GLU A 16 3.14 16.13 5.13
N VAL A 17 3.72 15.10 4.51
CA VAL A 17 4.56 14.07 5.19
C VAL A 17 5.68 14.67 6.05
N GLU A 18 6.26 15.80 5.64
CA GLU A 18 7.35 16.46 6.38
C GLU A 18 6.86 17.38 7.51
N LYS A 19 5.55 17.60 7.65
CA LYS A 19 4.98 18.50 8.65
C LYS A 19 3.94 17.78 9.49
N PRO A 20 4.25 17.40 10.75
CA PRO A 20 3.25 16.82 11.64
C PRO A 20 2.01 17.70 11.79
N GLY A 21 0.86 17.06 11.83
CA GLY A 21 -0.45 17.72 11.94
C GLY A 21 -1.55 16.82 11.41
N ASN A 22 -2.78 17.30 11.57
CA ASN A 22 -3.96 16.54 11.18
C ASN A 22 -4.14 16.53 9.67
N ASP A 23 -4.85 15.52 9.19
CA ASP A 23 -5.18 15.37 7.78
C ASP A 23 -6.17 16.44 7.30
N GLN A 24 -6.23 16.61 6.00
CA GLN A 24 -7.12 17.54 5.31
C GLN A 24 -7.91 16.82 4.22
N SER A 25 -9.08 17.36 3.87
CA SER A 25 -9.89 16.86 2.77
C SER A 25 -9.18 17.09 1.44
N PHE A 26 -9.11 16.04 0.61
CA PHE A 26 -8.57 16.13 -0.74
C PHE A 26 -9.68 16.15 -1.79
N GLY A 27 -10.65 15.26 -1.69
CA GLY A 27 -11.74 15.03 -2.63
C GLY A 27 -12.35 13.66 -2.44
N ASP A 28 -13.00 13.14 -3.46
CA ASP A 28 -13.64 11.82 -3.44
C ASP A 28 -13.18 10.92 -4.58
N LEU A 29 -13.22 9.61 -4.35
CA LEU A 29 -13.15 8.61 -5.41
C LEU A 29 -14.40 8.74 -6.30
N THR A 30 -14.27 8.44 -7.60
CA THR A 30 -15.41 8.49 -8.54
C THR A 30 -16.53 7.55 -8.10
N ASP A 31 -17.75 7.88 -8.49
CA ASP A 31 -18.97 7.07 -8.34
C ASP A 31 -19.45 6.85 -6.89
N GLY A 32 -18.96 7.66 -5.92
CA GLY A 32 -19.34 7.51 -4.53
C GLY A 32 -19.04 6.10 -3.96
N LEU A 33 -18.13 5.39 -4.61
CA LEU A 33 -17.74 4.04 -4.24
C LEU A 33 -16.68 4.11 -3.15
N GLY A 34 -17.12 4.01 -1.91
CA GLY A 34 -16.20 3.68 -0.83
C GLY A 34 -15.54 2.34 -1.15
N LYS A 35 -14.26 2.37 -1.44
CA LYS A 35 -13.45 1.17 -1.71
C LYS A 35 -12.62 0.84 -0.49
N MET A 36 -12.47 -0.45 -0.24
CA MET A 36 -11.59 -0.99 0.79
C MET A 36 -10.64 -1.96 0.12
N SER A 37 -9.49 -2.17 0.75
CA SER A 37 -8.50 -3.13 0.26
C SER A 37 -8.09 -2.86 -1.19
N ASN A 38 -8.01 -1.57 -1.54
CA ASN A 38 -7.52 -1.10 -2.82
C ASN A 38 -6.01 -0.83 -2.76
N ALA A 39 -5.35 -0.94 -3.89
CA ALA A 39 -3.97 -0.50 -4.04
C ALA A 39 -3.88 1.02 -4.10
N GLY A 40 -2.82 1.60 -3.51
CA GLY A 40 -2.47 3.01 -3.67
C GLY A 40 -1.03 3.15 -4.12
N PHE A 41 -0.77 3.88 -5.20
CA PHE A 41 0.56 4.12 -5.76
C PHE A 41 0.62 5.47 -6.47
N GLY A 42 1.79 5.92 -6.86
CA GLY A 42 1.88 7.24 -7.48
C GLY A 42 3.16 7.51 -8.25
N SER A 43 3.11 8.57 -9.03
CA SER A 43 4.24 9.26 -9.62
C SER A 43 4.58 10.52 -8.78
N ARG A 44 5.47 11.37 -9.27
CA ARG A 44 5.74 12.67 -8.62
C ARG A 44 4.56 13.63 -8.70
N THR A 45 3.67 13.47 -9.66
CA THR A 45 2.58 14.42 -9.94
C THR A 45 1.19 13.85 -9.74
N ARG A 46 1.03 12.52 -9.81
CA ARG A 46 -0.27 11.85 -9.76
C ARG A 46 -0.32 10.73 -8.74
N GLY A 47 -1.44 10.63 -8.02
CA GLY A 47 -1.82 9.50 -7.19
C GLY A 47 -2.83 8.61 -7.90
N PHE A 48 -2.73 7.31 -7.69
CA PHE A 48 -3.59 6.28 -8.28
C PHE A 48 -4.19 5.38 -7.22
N THR A 49 -5.39 4.87 -7.50
CA THR A 49 -5.98 3.73 -6.78
C THR A 49 -6.44 2.68 -7.78
N ALA A 50 -6.35 1.40 -7.41
CA ALA A 50 -6.78 0.30 -8.28
C ALA A 50 -7.51 -0.78 -7.50
N GLY A 51 -8.54 -1.39 -8.12
CA GLY A 51 -9.33 -2.47 -7.53
C GLY A 51 -10.07 -2.07 -6.26
N GLY A 52 -10.24 -3.04 -5.34
CA GLY A 52 -10.90 -2.85 -4.05
C GLY A 52 -12.33 -3.39 -4.03
N ARG A 53 -12.96 -3.33 -2.84
CA ARG A 53 -14.28 -3.91 -2.59
C ARG A 53 -15.22 -2.92 -1.90
N LYS A 54 -16.48 -2.93 -2.28
CA LYS A 54 -17.57 -2.29 -1.54
C LYS A 54 -18.29 -3.35 -0.70
N TYR A 55 -18.34 -3.13 0.61
CA TYR A 55 -18.98 -4.07 1.54
C TYR A 55 -20.45 -3.75 1.83
N GLN A 56 -21.00 -2.68 1.27
CA GLN A 56 -22.40 -2.32 1.44
C GLN A 56 -23.26 -3.06 0.42
N SER A 57 -24.37 -3.69 0.88
CA SER A 57 -25.38 -4.36 0.05
C SER A 57 -24.85 -5.42 -0.95
N GLY A 58 -24.01 -6.34 -0.45
CA GLY A 58 -23.51 -7.48 -1.24
C GLY A 58 -22.16 -7.21 -1.88
N ASN A 59 -21.11 -7.49 -1.17
CA ASN A 59 -19.69 -7.44 -1.55
C ASN A 59 -19.41 -7.37 -3.06
N THR A 60 -19.12 -6.18 -3.58
CA THR A 60 -18.81 -5.98 -5.00
C THR A 60 -17.34 -5.62 -5.14
N ASP A 61 -16.60 -6.41 -5.89
CA ASP A 61 -15.21 -6.13 -6.24
C ASP A 61 -15.14 -5.28 -7.53
N PHE A 62 -14.12 -4.44 -7.59
CA PHE A 62 -13.89 -3.52 -8.69
C PHE A 62 -12.59 -3.85 -9.43
N ASN A 63 -12.56 -3.50 -10.73
CA ASN A 63 -11.36 -3.47 -11.55
C ASN A 63 -10.89 -2.05 -11.86
N VAL A 64 -11.65 -1.03 -11.51
CA VAL A 64 -11.40 0.37 -11.87
C VAL A 64 -10.07 0.87 -11.32
N ILE A 65 -9.29 1.51 -12.18
CA ILE A 65 -8.11 2.31 -11.83
C ILE A 65 -8.51 3.78 -11.92
N GLN A 66 -8.25 4.54 -10.86
CA GLN A 66 -8.56 5.97 -10.80
C GLN A 66 -7.30 6.77 -10.50
N GLU A 67 -7.26 8.03 -10.95
CA GLU A 67 -6.12 8.92 -10.76
C GLU A 67 -6.55 10.33 -10.37
N HIS A 68 -5.63 11.05 -9.72
CA HIS A 68 -5.74 12.48 -9.49
C HIS A 68 -4.34 13.14 -9.41
N GLU A 69 -4.24 14.41 -9.82
CA GLU A 69 -3.01 15.18 -9.67
C GLU A 69 -2.81 15.65 -8.22
N PHE A 70 -1.61 15.51 -7.67
CA PHE A 70 -1.29 16.00 -6.32
C PHE A 70 -1.31 17.52 -6.17
N ALA A 71 -1.15 18.25 -7.26
CA ALA A 71 -1.03 19.70 -7.23
C ALA A 71 -2.34 20.46 -6.91
N SER A 72 -3.47 19.78 -6.99
CA SER A 72 -4.79 20.36 -6.71
C SER A 72 -5.66 19.36 -5.95
N THR A 73 -6.50 19.85 -5.06
CA THR A 73 -7.56 19.06 -4.45
C THR A 73 -8.72 18.88 -5.43
N GLY A 74 -9.43 17.76 -5.34
CA GLY A 74 -10.57 17.46 -6.19
C GLY A 74 -10.84 15.96 -6.26
N ASN A 75 -11.88 15.60 -6.99
CA ASN A 75 -12.27 14.20 -7.14
C ASN A 75 -11.36 13.46 -8.12
N PHE A 76 -11.20 12.17 -7.88
CA PHE A 76 -10.48 11.28 -8.77
C PHE A 76 -11.21 11.13 -10.12
N ASN A 77 -10.46 10.85 -11.16
CA ASN A 77 -10.94 10.57 -12.50
C ASN A 77 -10.70 9.10 -12.85
N ASP A 78 -11.50 8.59 -13.78
CA ASP A 78 -11.27 7.28 -14.37
C ASP A 78 -9.96 7.30 -15.19
N PHE A 79 -9.13 6.26 -15.00
CA PHE A 79 -7.88 6.08 -15.74
C PHE A 79 -7.93 4.87 -16.67
N GLY A 80 -8.64 3.80 -16.28
CA GLY A 80 -8.75 2.53 -16.98
C GLY A 80 -9.06 1.39 -16.02
N ASP A 81 -8.89 0.15 -16.46
CA ASP A 81 -9.27 -1.05 -15.72
C ASP A 81 -8.14 -2.07 -15.57
N LEU A 82 -8.19 -2.84 -14.48
CA LEU A 82 -7.53 -4.13 -14.34
C LEU A 82 -8.25 -5.16 -15.22
N SER A 83 -7.56 -6.24 -15.62
CA SER A 83 -8.16 -7.31 -16.43
C SER A 83 -9.32 -8.02 -15.72
N THR A 84 -9.35 -7.99 -14.39
CA THR A 84 -10.40 -8.64 -13.59
C THR A 84 -10.69 -7.85 -12.32
N THR A 85 -11.95 -7.93 -11.85
CA THR A 85 -12.38 -7.35 -10.57
C THR A 85 -11.69 -8.08 -9.42
N ARG A 86 -11.07 -7.33 -8.48
CA ARG A 86 -10.38 -7.91 -7.33
C ARG A 86 -10.13 -6.90 -6.20
N ASN A 87 -10.02 -7.41 -5.01
CA ASN A 87 -9.71 -6.64 -3.79
C ASN A 87 -8.45 -7.20 -3.11
N GLU A 88 -8.00 -6.55 -2.04
CA GLU A 88 -6.78 -6.94 -1.31
C GLU A 88 -5.52 -6.97 -2.19
N VAL A 89 -5.48 -6.08 -3.16
CA VAL A 89 -4.38 -5.94 -4.11
C VAL A 89 -3.21 -5.18 -3.50
N MET A 90 -2.01 -5.53 -3.91
CA MET A 90 -0.76 -4.84 -3.61
C MET A 90 -0.35 -3.95 -4.77
N SER A 91 0.47 -2.92 -4.51
CA SER A 91 0.97 -2.06 -5.58
C SER A 91 2.34 -1.49 -5.30
N MET A 92 3.12 -1.34 -6.35
CA MET A 92 4.45 -0.73 -6.33
C MET A 92 4.61 0.16 -7.54
N SER A 93 5.32 1.26 -7.41
CA SER A 93 5.58 2.13 -8.56
C SER A 93 6.95 2.77 -8.53
N ASN A 94 7.45 3.08 -9.72
CA ASN A 94 8.53 4.02 -9.93
C ASN A 94 7.98 5.32 -10.57
N ALA A 95 8.83 6.15 -11.14
CA ALA A 95 8.40 7.43 -11.73
C ALA A 95 7.46 7.29 -12.96
N THR A 96 7.42 6.13 -13.61
CA THR A 96 6.71 5.93 -14.89
C THR A 96 5.70 4.79 -14.89
N ARG A 97 5.93 3.76 -14.10
CA ARG A 97 5.15 2.52 -14.10
C ARG A 97 4.57 2.24 -12.71
N GLY A 98 3.28 1.93 -12.66
CA GLY A 98 2.62 1.32 -11.51
C GLY A 98 2.36 -0.16 -11.78
N VAL A 99 2.73 -1.03 -10.83
CA VAL A 99 2.47 -2.48 -10.89
C VAL A 99 1.47 -2.83 -9.80
N ILE A 100 0.42 -3.56 -10.15
CA ILE A 100 -0.64 -4.03 -9.27
C ILE A 100 -0.57 -5.56 -9.21
N ALA A 101 -0.49 -6.13 -8.03
CA ALA A 101 -0.19 -7.54 -7.82
C ALA A 101 -1.20 -8.24 -6.93
N GLY A 102 -1.49 -9.50 -7.25
CA GLY A 102 -2.29 -10.41 -6.44
C GLY A 102 -3.73 -9.98 -6.27
N GLY A 103 -4.26 -10.20 -5.08
CA GLY A 103 -5.65 -9.93 -4.73
C GLY A 103 -6.54 -11.17 -4.74
N ASN A 104 -7.84 -10.97 -4.50
CA ASN A 104 -8.82 -12.04 -4.31
C ASN A 104 -10.17 -11.69 -4.95
N ASN A 105 -10.77 -12.62 -5.70
CA ASN A 105 -12.19 -12.62 -6.12
C ASN A 105 -12.58 -13.84 -6.98
N PRO A 106 -13.36 -14.77 -6.55
CA PRO A 106 -13.55 -15.21 -5.17
C PRO A 106 -12.37 -16.03 -4.66
N SER A 107 -11.42 -16.31 -5.53
CA SER A 107 -10.18 -17.04 -5.25
C SER A 107 -8.97 -16.13 -5.42
N PRO A 108 -7.86 -16.41 -4.73
CA PRO A 108 -6.63 -15.65 -4.86
C PRO A 108 -6.06 -15.68 -6.28
N PHE A 109 -5.47 -14.54 -6.68
CA PHE A 109 -4.75 -14.40 -7.94
C PHE A 109 -3.24 -14.31 -7.67
N ASN A 110 -2.44 -14.89 -8.57
CA ASN A 110 -1.00 -14.69 -8.60
C ASN A 110 -0.57 -13.64 -9.63
N ILE A 111 -1.50 -13.13 -10.45
CA ILE A 111 -1.23 -12.21 -11.55
C ILE A 111 -0.68 -10.87 -11.05
N MET A 112 0.25 -10.33 -11.82
CA MET A 112 0.71 -8.95 -11.72
C MET A 112 0.41 -8.23 -13.02
N GLU A 113 -0.10 -7.00 -12.92
CA GLU A 113 -0.42 -6.15 -14.06
C GLU A 113 0.23 -4.78 -13.86
N TYR A 114 0.47 -4.05 -14.94
CA TYR A 114 1.03 -2.72 -14.87
C TYR A 114 0.31 -1.71 -15.73
N ILE A 115 0.45 -0.44 -15.34
CA ILE A 115 0.07 0.72 -16.14
C ILE A 115 1.28 1.62 -16.40
N THR A 116 1.26 2.34 -17.51
CA THR A 116 2.14 3.47 -17.76
C THR A 116 1.43 4.73 -17.27
N MET A 117 1.90 5.30 -16.14
CA MET A 117 1.18 6.35 -15.41
C MET A 117 1.00 7.68 -16.17
N SER A 118 1.70 7.90 -17.27
CA SER A 118 1.56 9.11 -18.11
C SER A 118 0.44 9.02 -19.14
N SER A 119 -0.16 7.85 -19.34
CA SER A 119 -1.11 7.58 -20.44
C SER A 119 -2.27 6.74 -19.92
N SER A 120 -3.49 7.27 -19.95
CA SER A 120 -4.71 6.53 -19.56
C SER A 120 -4.89 5.28 -20.40
N GLY A 121 -5.41 4.23 -19.78
CA GLY A 121 -5.67 2.95 -20.41
C GLY A 121 -5.65 1.79 -19.40
N ASN A 122 -6.08 0.65 -19.88
CA ASN A 122 -6.18 -0.56 -19.06
C ASN A 122 -4.80 -1.12 -18.71
N ALA A 123 -4.75 -1.81 -17.58
CA ALA A 123 -3.56 -2.54 -17.15
C ALA A 123 -3.21 -3.67 -18.12
N VAL A 124 -1.92 -3.95 -18.24
CA VAL A 124 -1.35 -4.96 -19.12
C VAL A 124 -0.58 -5.97 -18.27
N ASP A 125 -0.53 -7.21 -18.72
CA ASP A 125 0.18 -8.29 -18.04
C ASP A 125 1.65 -7.92 -17.77
N PHE A 126 2.09 -8.16 -16.52
CA PHE A 126 3.47 -7.95 -16.07
C PHE A 126 4.17 -9.28 -15.84
N GLY A 127 3.46 -10.32 -15.40
CA GLY A 127 3.93 -11.62 -14.97
C GLY A 127 3.22 -12.11 -13.73
N ASP A 128 3.77 -13.11 -13.05
CA ASP A 128 3.13 -13.76 -11.90
C ASP A 128 3.93 -13.62 -10.61
N GLN A 129 3.23 -13.64 -9.48
CA GLN A 129 3.84 -13.79 -8.17
C GLN A 129 4.46 -15.19 -8.03
N PHE A 130 5.65 -15.25 -7.46
CA PHE A 130 6.32 -16.48 -7.06
C PHE A 130 5.49 -17.31 -6.07
N THR A 131 4.91 -16.62 -5.09
CA THR A 131 3.93 -17.20 -4.15
C THR A 131 2.67 -16.37 -4.19
N THR A 132 1.52 -17.01 -4.43
CA THR A 132 0.21 -16.34 -4.46
C THR A 132 -0.12 -15.73 -3.11
N ILE A 133 -0.35 -14.42 -3.07
CA ILE A 133 -0.79 -13.70 -1.89
C ILE A 133 -2.26 -13.31 -2.07
N SER A 134 -3.11 -13.84 -1.20
CA SER A 134 -4.57 -13.64 -1.26
C SER A 134 -5.07 -12.48 -0.41
N THR A 135 -4.28 -12.04 0.53
CA THR A 135 -4.63 -10.95 1.46
C THR A 135 -3.49 -9.95 1.47
N ALA A 136 -3.81 -8.68 1.36
CA ALA A 136 -2.86 -7.60 1.20
C ALA A 136 -1.65 -7.71 2.14
N GLY A 137 -0.49 -7.72 1.54
CA GLY A 137 0.81 -7.53 2.18
C GLY A 137 1.25 -6.07 2.16
N GLY A 138 2.44 -5.82 2.68
CA GLY A 138 3.08 -4.51 2.60
C GLY A 138 3.69 -4.27 1.22
N ASN A 139 3.73 -3.01 0.81
CA ASN A 139 4.23 -2.59 -0.50
C ASN A 139 5.38 -1.60 -0.32
N ILE A 140 6.53 -1.92 -0.88
CA ILE A 140 7.73 -1.08 -0.83
C ILE A 140 8.26 -0.90 -2.26
N ALA A 141 8.78 0.26 -2.57
CA ALA A 141 9.41 0.51 -3.86
C ALA A 141 10.70 1.33 -3.75
N SER A 142 11.64 1.02 -4.61
CA SER A 142 12.74 1.89 -5.03
C SER A 142 12.57 2.23 -6.51
N PRO A 143 13.38 3.09 -7.12
CA PRO A 143 13.29 3.36 -8.57
C PRO A 143 13.44 2.12 -9.45
N VAL A 144 14.07 1.05 -8.92
CA VAL A 144 14.38 -0.19 -9.63
C VAL A 144 13.50 -1.35 -9.18
N ARG A 145 13.36 -1.55 -7.85
CA ARG A 145 12.70 -2.74 -7.27
C ARG A 145 11.38 -2.39 -6.62
N GLY A 146 10.39 -3.27 -6.80
CA GLY A 146 9.19 -3.32 -5.99
C GLY A 146 9.21 -4.55 -5.10
N LEU A 147 8.82 -4.42 -3.84
CA LEU A 147 8.75 -5.50 -2.86
C LEU A 147 7.31 -5.71 -2.40
N MET A 148 6.92 -6.96 -2.28
CA MET A 148 5.64 -7.42 -1.70
C MET A 148 5.97 -8.19 -0.42
N CYS A 149 5.53 -7.69 0.73
CA CYS A 149 5.97 -8.17 2.04
C CYS A 149 4.82 -8.80 2.82
N GLY A 150 4.90 -10.10 3.12
CA GLY A 150 3.89 -10.81 3.91
C GLY A 150 2.53 -10.91 3.22
N GLY A 151 1.46 -10.82 4.01
CA GLY A 151 0.11 -11.10 3.57
C GLY A 151 -0.34 -12.49 4.00
N ALA A 152 -1.30 -13.08 3.29
CA ALA A 152 -1.67 -14.48 3.49
C ALA A 152 -1.77 -15.21 2.16
N ASN A 153 -1.33 -16.47 2.14
CA ASN A 153 -1.54 -17.35 1.01
C ASN A 153 -2.65 -18.36 1.32
N PRO A 154 -3.26 -18.98 0.28
CA PRO A 154 -4.38 -19.90 0.47
C PRO A 154 -4.03 -21.16 1.26
N ASN A 155 -2.78 -21.58 1.25
CA ASN A 155 -2.34 -22.88 1.78
C ASN A 155 -1.78 -22.76 3.21
N ASP A 156 -0.98 -21.72 3.47
CA ASP A 156 -0.16 -21.61 4.69
C ASP A 156 -0.70 -20.52 5.65
N GLY A 157 -1.75 -19.80 5.25
CA GLY A 157 -2.27 -18.68 6.02
C GLY A 157 -1.37 -17.46 5.93
N LYS A 158 -1.08 -16.81 7.06
CA LYS A 158 -0.20 -15.62 7.08
C LYS A 158 1.23 -16.01 6.84
N VAL A 159 1.91 -15.24 5.98
CA VAL A 159 3.29 -15.49 5.58
C VAL A 159 4.22 -14.33 5.95
N ASN A 160 5.51 -14.61 6.07
CA ASN A 160 6.58 -13.61 6.25
C ASN A 160 7.38 -13.38 4.97
N THR A 161 7.14 -14.13 3.92
CA THR A 161 7.88 -14.03 2.66
C THR A 161 7.86 -12.64 2.07
N ILE A 162 9.02 -12.16 1.66
CA ILE A 162 9.20 -10.95 0.87
C ILE A 162 9.52 -11.38 -0.56
N GLN A 163 8.69 -10.96 -1.51
CA GLN A 163 8.90 -11.15 -2.94
C GLN A 163 9.32 -9.85 -3.59
N TYR A 164 10.12 -9.89 -4.65
CA TYR A 164 10.50 -8.68 -5.38
C TYR A 164 10.36 -8.81 -6.89
N ILE A 165 10.22 -7.66 -7.53
CA ILE A 165 10.24 -7.47 -8.98
C ILE A 165 11.24 -6.37 -9.35
N THR A 166 11.70 -6.38 -10.60
CA THR A 166 12.32 -5.21 -11.23
C THR A 166 11.25 -4.45 -11.98
N ILE A 167 10.82 -3.28 -11.47
CA ILE A 167 9.61 -2.56 -11.94
C ILE A 167 9.65 -2.27 -13.45
N SER A 168 10.82 -2.00 -14.01
CA SER A 168 10.96 -1.64 -15.44
C SER A 168 11.03 -2.84 -16.39
N THR A 169 11.13 -4.07 -15.87
CA THR A 169 11.29 -5.29 -16.66
C THR A 169 10.16 -6.26 -16.38
N LEU A 170 9.45 -6.72 -17.41
CA LEU A 170 8.38 -7.72 -17.26
C LEU A 170 8.96 -9.04 -16.78
N GLY A 171 8.17 -9.79 -16.02
CA GLY A 171 8.49 -11.13 -15.56
C GLY A 171 7.95 -11.42 -14.16
N ASN A 172 8.12 -12.65 -13.74
CA ASN A 172 7.64 -13.14 -12.46
C ASN A 172 8.44 -12.53 -11.30
N SER A 173 7.82 -12.45 -10.12
CA SER A 173 8.55 -12.09 -8.91
C SER A 173 9.52 -13.20 -8.51
N SER A 174 10.49 -12.84 -7.69
CA SER A 174 11.48 -13.73 -7.11
C SER A 174 11.54 -13.56 -5.60
N ASP A 175 12.10 -14.54 -4.92
CA ASP A 175 12.33 -14.49 -3.49
C ASP A 175 13.36 -13.41 -3.12
N PHE A 176 13.02 -12.60 -2.11
CA PHE A 176 13.91 -11.57 -1.57
C PHE A 176 14.48 -11.97 -0.20
N GLY A 177 13.71 -12.66 0.61
CA GLY A 177 13.96 -13.03 2.00
C GLY A 177 12.68 -12.95 2.82
N ASP A 178 12.77 -12.89 4.14
CA ASP A 178 11.63 -12.96 5.05
C ASP A 178 11.52 -11.74 5.97
N MET A 179 10.30 -11.38 6.37
CA MET A 179 10.05 -10.49 7.52
C MET A 179 10.35 -11.21 8.84
N THR A 180 10.56 -10.48 9.91
CA THR A 180 10.82 -11.04 11.24
C THR A 180 9.65 -11.89 11.78
N ILE A 181 8.43 -11.58 11.36
CA ILE A 181 7.22 -12.35 11.67
C ILE A 181 6.29 -12.45 10.45
N ASN A 182 5.49 -13.53 10.41
CA ASN A 182 4.39 -13.65 9.46
C ASN A 182 3.23 -12.72 9.86
N ARG A 183 2.71 -11.92 8.93
CA ARG A 183 1.59 -11.00 9.16
C ARG A 183 0.89 -10.57 7.88
N ARG A 184 -0.38 -10.20 8.00
CA ARG A 184 -1.17 -9.58 6.94
C ARG A 184 -1.55 -8.15 7.30
N PHE A 185 -1.91 -7.35 6.32
CA PHE A 185 -2.27 -5.94 6.47
C PHE A 185 -1.23 -5.09 7.22
N PRO A 186 0.07 -5.20 6.93
CA PRO A 186 1.03 -4.23 7.44
C PRO A 186 0.88 -2.89 6.73
N SER A 187 1.23 -1.81 7.41
CA SER A 187 1.56 -0.54 6.77
C SER A 187 2.98 -0.63 6.21
N ALA A 188 3.19 -0.26 4.95
CA ALA A 188 4.52 -0.35 4.36
C ALA A 188 4.84 0.84 3.45
N GLY A 189 6.12 1.11 3.31
CA GLY A 189 6.66 2.19 2.47
C GLY A 189 8.15 2.37 2.71
N GLY A 190 8.69 3.51 2.37
CA GLY A 190 10.10 3.78 2.57
C GLY A 190 10.68 4.81 1.60
N ASN A 191 12.00 4.89 1.57
CA ASN A 191 12.72 5.69 0.59
C ASN A 191 13.43 4.79 -0.45
N ALA A 192 14.23 5.36 -1.33
CA ALA A 192 14.91 4.60 -2.39
C ALA A 192 15.91 3.53 -1.87
N VAL A 193 16.30 3.60 -0.60
CA VAL A 193 17.32 2.72 0.02
C VAL A 193 16.72 1.72 0.99
N ARG A 194 15.83 2.19 1.86
CA ARG A 194 15.25 1.41 2.96
C ARG A 194 13.75 1.28 2.82
N GLY A 195 13.27 0.05 2.88
CA GLY A 195 11.86 -0.29 3.01
C GLY A 195 11.50 -0.60 4.46
N ILE A 196 10.33 -0.17 4.90
CA ILE A 196 9.79 -0.35 6.24
C ILE A 196 8.43 -1.05 6.14
N ASN A 197 8.23 -2.04 7.00
CA ASN A 197 6.93 -2.68 7.26
C ASN A 197 6.61 -2.51 8.75
N ALA A 198 5.43 -2.04 9.05
CA ALA A 198 4.99 -1.78 10.41
C ALA A 198 3.59 -2.33 10.68
N GLN A 199 3.31 -2.67 11.92
CA GLN A 199 1.98 -3.15 12.36
C GLN A 199 1.55 -4.44 11.64
N GLY A 200 0.22 -4.61 11.50
CA GLY A 200 -0.39 -5.76 10.88
C GLY A 200 -0.92 -6.77 11.89
N ASN A 201 -1.43 -7.90 11.40
CA ASN A 201 -2.15 -8.87 12.21
C ASN A 201 -1.53 -10.26 12.18
N ASN A 202 -1.18 -10.83 13.39
CA ASN A 202 -0.72 -12.20 13.56
C ASN A 202 -0.63 -12.69 15.03
N PRO A 203 -1.50 -13.54 15.54
CA PRO A 203 -2.93 -13.65 15.26
C PRO A 203 -3.71 -12.42 15.67
N SER A 204 -3.15 -11.64 16.62
CA SER A 204 -3.60 -10.31 17.02
C SER A 204 -2.77 -9.24 16.33
N VAL A 205 -3.13 -8.00 16.55
CA VAL A 205 -2.35 -6.86 16.07
C VAL A 205 -0.94 -6.86 16.67
N THR A 206 0.06 -6.50 15.88
CA THR A 206 1.46 -6.40 16.31
C THR A 206 1.96 -4.95 16.21
N ASN A 207 2.85 -4.55 17.12
CA ASN A 207 3.52 -3.26 17.12
C ASN A 207 4.89 -3.28 16.41
N ILE A 208 5.34 -4.43 15.93
CA ILE A 208 6.68 -4.61 15.34
C ILE A 208 6.85 -3.78 14.07
N ILE A 209 7.98 -3.11 13.96
CA ILE A 209 8.46 -2.45 12.76
C ILE A 209 9.69 -3.18 12.26
N ASP A 210 9.64 -3.66 11.02
CA ASP A 210 10.77 -4.27 10.31
C ASP A 210 11.30 -3.34 9.23
N PHE A 211 12.57 -3.52 8.85
CA PHE A 211 13.13 -2.87 7.67
C PHE A 211 13.99 -3.79 6.83
N VAL A 212 14.10 -3.46 5.56
CA VAL A 212 15.03 -4.09 4.61
C VAL A 212 15.85 -3.03 3.87
N THR A 213 17.05 -3.42 3.42
CA THR A 213 17.82 -2.65 2.44
C THR A 213 17.42 -3.12 1.05
N ILE A 214 16.70 -2.28 0.27
CA ILE A 214 16.03 -2.71 -0.96
C ILE A 214 17.01 -3.21 -2.03
N ALA A 215 18.23 -2.69 -2.07
CA ALA A 215 19.23 -3.07 -3.08
C ALA A 215 19.85 -4.46 -2.87
N SER A 216 19.79 -5.02 -1.67
CA SER A 216 20.39 -6.32 -1.33
C SER A 216 19.33 -7.30 -0.86
N LEU A 217 19.38 -8.53 -1.38
CA LEU A 217 18.52 -9.62 -0.90
C LEU A 217 18.87 -9.97 0.55
N GLY A 218 17.90 -10.45 1.30
CA GLY A 218 18.04 -10.94 2.66
C GLY A 218 16.86 -10.59 3.54
N ASP A 219 16.86 -11.15 4.74
CA ASP A 219 15.78 -11.03 5.69
C ASP A 219 15.70 -9.62 6.28
N ALA A 220 14.48 -9.25 6.65
CA ALA A 220 14.21 -8.01 7.37
C ALA A 220 14.85 -8.03 8.76
N GLN A 221 15.17 -6.86 9.24
CA GLN A 221 15.72 -6.64 10.57
C GLN A 221 14.77 -5.80 11.40
N ASP A 222 14.83 -5.98 12.71
CA ASP A 222 14.11 -5.15 13.66
C ASP A 222 14.50 -3.67 13.52
N PHE A 223 13.48 -2.81 13.46
CA PHE A 223 13.62 -1.35 13.37
C PHE A 223 13.26 -0.67 14.70
N GLY A 224 12.23 -1.16 15.36
CA GLY A 224 11.62 -0.62 16.58
C GLY A 224 10.14 -0.98 16.65
N ASP A 225 9.38 -0.23 17.43
CA ASP A 225 7.97 -0.51 17.71
C ASP A 225 7.06 0.68 17.43
N VAL A 226 5.82 0.38 17.08
CA VAL A 226 4.72 1.35 17.06
C VAL A 226 4.37 1.66 18.52
N SER A 227 4.31 2.94 18.89
CA SER A 227 4.20 3.39 20.27
C SER A 227 2.77 3.42 20.83
N ALA A 228 1.76 3.40 19.98
CA ALA A 228 0.34 3.30 20.34
C ALA A 228 -0.26 1.98 19.87
N ASP A 229 -1.50 1.68 20.27
CA ASP A 229 -2.20 0.47 19.86
C ASP A 229 -2.17 0.33 18.34
N ALA A 230 -1.40 -0.65 17.90
CA ALA A 230 -1.26 -0.92 16.48
C ALA A 230 -2.55 -1.54 15.95
N GLY A 231 -3.15 -0.92 14.94
CA GLY A 231 -4.30 -1.46 14.20
C GLY A 231 -3.88 -2.36 13.04
N SER A 232 -4.81 -2.97 12.37
CA SER A 232 -4.59 -3.44 11.00
C SER A 232 -4.44 -2.22 10.08
N SER A 233 -3.60 -2.31 9.04
CA SER A 233 -3.19 -1.19 8.18
C SER A 233 -4.31 -0.23 7.81
N GLY A 234 -4.15 1.04 8.16
CA GLY A 234 -4.96 2.15 7.67
C GLY A 234 -4.37 2.87 6.45
N GLY A 235 -3.36 2.30 5.81
CA GLY A 235 -2.59 2.93 4.75
C GLY A 235 -1.31 3.59 5.25
N ALA A 236 -0.50 4.08 4.33
CA ALA A 236 0.76 4.75 4.66
C ALA A 236 1.17 5.76 3.58
N ALA A 237 2.06 6.67 3.93
CA ALA A 237 2.70 7.60 3.02
C ALA A 237 4.18 7.77 3.38
N SER A 238 5.03 8.02 2.40
CA SER A 238 6.46 8.21 2.63
C SER A 238 7.00 9.43 1.89
N SER A 239 8.06 9.99 2.45
CA SER A 239 8.97 10.92 1.81
C SER A 239 10.38 10.31 1.78
N PRO A 240 11.41 10.98 1.24
CA PRO A 240 12.78 10.51 1.35
C PRO A 240 13.28 10.33 2.79
N THR A 241 12.68 11.01 3.78
CA THR A 241 13.13 11.00 5.17
C THR A 241 12.17 10.33 6.14
N ARG A 242 10.85 10.42 5.90
CA ARG A 242 9.81 9.96 6.81
C ARG A 242 8.92 8.88 6.19
N PHE A 243 8.52 7.96 7.04
CA PHE A 243 7.45 7.02 6.79
C PHE A 243 6.33 7.29 7.81
N VAL A 244 5.15 7.70 7.31
CA VAL A 244 3.95 7.95 8.10
C VAL A 244 3.00 6.78 7.91
N MET A 245 2.54 6.20 8.99
CA MET A 245 1.53 5.14 9.03
C MET A 245 0.26 5.64 9.72
N PHE A 246 -0.86 5.12 9.26
CA PHE A 246 -2.17 5.44 9.81
C PHE A 246 -2.69 4.22 10.58
N GLU A 247 -3.29 4.47 11.72
CA GLU A 247 -3.92 3.42 12.51
C GLU A 247 -5.23 2.98 11.84
N GLY A 248 -5.34 1.70 11.50
CA GLY A 248 -6.50 1.19 10.76
C GLY A 248 -7.80 1.16 11.56
N ASP A 249 -7.73 1.07 12.88
CA ASP A 249 -8.89 1.02 13.77
C ASP A 249 -9.05 2.27 14.65
N GLY A 250 -8.18 3.26 14.48
CA GLY A 250 -8.15 4.50 15.23
C GLY A 250 -8.15 5.74 14.36
N THR A 251 -7.84 6.87 14.98
CA THR A 251 -7.68 8.17 14.33
C THR A 251 -6.26 8.70 14.38
N THR A 252 -5.32 7.92 14.90
CA THR A 252 -3.94 8.35 15.11
C THR A 252 -3.08 8.10 13.87
N ALA A 253 -2.28 9.07 13.51
CA ALA A 253 -1.17 8.92 12.57
C ALA A 253 0.17 8.97 13.34
N GLN A 254 1.09 8.09 12.98
CA GLN A 254 2.41 8.01 13.58
C GLN A 254 3.48 7.96 12.51
N TYR A 255 4.71 8.36 12.83
CA TYR A 255 5.81 8.32 11.88
C TYR A 255 7.12 7.83 12.48
N VAL A 256 8.01 7.40 11.60
CA VAL A 256 9.42 7.15 11.89
C VAL A 256 10.33 7.90 10.91
N GLN A 257 11.55 8.21 11.36
CA GLN A 257 12.62 8.64 10.46
C GLN A 257 13.23 7.40 9.78
N ILE A 258 13.11 7.28 8.46
CA ILE A 258 13.42 6.04 7.72
C ILE A 258 14.85 5.55 7.98
N MET A 259 15.82 6.43 8.09
CA MET A 259 17.23 6.06 8.22
C MET A 259 17.71 5.88 9.66
N THR A 260 16.88 6.19 10.66
CA THR A 260 17.23 6.08 12.08
C THR A 260 16.28 5.11 12.77
N LYS A 261 16.81 3.99 13.27
CA LYS A 261 16.02 3.01 14.04
C LYS A 261 15.41 3.63 15.29
N GLY A 262 14.24 3.16 15.67
CA GLY A 262 13.55 3.56 16.89
C GLY A 262 12.04 3.44 16.75
N ASN A 263 11.35 3.73 17.84
CA ASN A 263 9.91 3.66 17.90
C ASN A 263 9.26 4.84 17.19
N THR A 264 7.97 4.69 16.88
CA THR A 264 7.18 5.74 16.26
C THR A 264 7.02 6.96 17.17
N ILE A 265 6.79 8.09 16.52
CA ILE A 265 6.45 9.38 17.13
C ILE A 265 5.08 9.78 16.61
N ASP A 266 4.30 10.46 17.45
CA ASP A 266 3.01 11.02 17.06
C ASP A 266 3.17 11.98 15.89
N PHE A 267 2.30 11.82 14.88
CA PHE A 267 2.25 12.71 13.71
C PHE A 267 1.07 13.67 13.76
N GLY A 268 -0.06 13.22 14.30
CA GLY A 268 -1.33 13.93 14.39
C GLY A 268 -2.51 12.99 14.21
N ASP A 269 -3.69 13.55 13.95
CA ASP A 269 -4.93 12.78 13.83
C ASP A 269 -5.48 12.77 12.41
N ILE A 270 -6.16 11.69 12.06
CA ILE A 270 -7.01 11.58 10.87
C ILE A 270 -8.47 11.79 11.28
N GLN A 271 -9.19 12.65 10.55
CA GLN A 271 -10.57 13.02 10.90
C GLN A 271 -11.55 11.85 10.79
N ASP A 272 -11.39 11.06 9.76
CA ASP A 272 -12.25 9.91 9.50
C ASP A 272 -11.47 8.63 9.74
N ARG A 273 -11.99 7.77 10.63
CA ARG A 273 -11.47 6.44 10.85
C ARG A 273 -11.45 5.67 9.53
N GLN A 274 -10.28 5.40 9.02
CA GLN A 274 -10.12 4.78 7.70
C GLN A 274 -10.27 3.25 7.72
N GLY A 275 -10.35 2.62 8.87
CA GLY A 275 -10.45 1.17 8.98
C GLY A 275 -9.34 0.39 8.25
N GLY A 276 -9.27 -0.90 8.41
CA GLY A 276 -8.27 -1.73 7.73
C GLY A 276 -8.43 -1.71 6.20
N GLY A 277 -7.30 -1.65 5.48
CA GLY A 277 -7.27 -1.80 4.02
C GLY A 277 -7.47 -0.51 3.21
N ALA A 278 -7.25 0.68 3.79
CA ALA A 278 -7.20 1.90 3.01
C ALA A 278 -5.95 1.94 2.11
N GLY A 279 -6.10 2.39 0.87
CA GLY A 279 -4.97 2.64 -0.03
C GLY A 279 -4.28 3.97 0.26
N GLY A 280 -2.96 4.00 0.23
CA GLY A 280 -2.16 5.21 0.41
C GLY A 280 -1.12 5.38 -0.69
N CYS A 281 -0.81 6.62 -1.06
CA CYS A 281 0.27 6.95 -1.98
C CYS A 281 0.89 8.30 -1.60
N SER A 282 2.07 8.58 -2.10
CA SER A 282 2.74 9.87 -1.92
C SER A 282 3.59 10.24 -3.14
N ASN A 283 3.82 11.53 -3.30
CA ASN A 283 4.69 12.08 -4.36
C ASN A 283 6.19 12.08 -4.00
N GLY A 284 6.56 11.45 -2.90
CA GLY A 284 7.93 11.34 -2.38
C GLY A 284 8.32 9.95 -1.93
N HIS A 285 7.55 8.90 -2.28
CA HIS A 285 7.86 7.53 -1.89
C HIS A 285 9.15 7.01 -2.56
N GLY A 286 9.69 5.92 -2.03
CA GLY A 286 10.98 5.37 -2.44
C GLY A 286 11.13 5.05 -3.93
N GLY A 287 10.06 4.72 -4.61
CA GLY A 287 10.05 4.46 -6.06
C GLY A 287 10.38 5.67 -6.93
N LEU A 288 10.34 6.86 -6.39
CA LEU A 288 10.57 8.11 -7.12
C LEU A 288 12.04 8.59 -7.01
N GLY A 289 12.82 8.05 -6.13
CA GLY A 289 14.25 8.34 -5.94
C GLY A 289 14.54 9.59 -5.15
#